data_986b911b9d1e1f35898885d7fabab51e
#
_entry.id   986b911b9d1e1f35898885d7fabab51e
#
_cell.length_a   1.000
_cell.length_b   1.000
_cell.length_c   1.000
_cell.angle_alpha   90.00
_cell.angle_beta   90.00
_cell.angle_gamma   90.00
#
_symmetry.space_group_name_H-M   'P 1'
#
loop_
_entity.id
_entity.type
_entity.pdbx_description
1 polymer ?
#
loop_
_entity_poly.entity_id
_entity_poly.type
_entity_poly.pdbx_seq_one_letter_code
_entity_poly.pdbx_strand_id
1 'polypeptide(L)'
;PADVARLEGEGMNLRHKIAIGALVLVSTSFTSFLGKWEGTGQNVVYADPLALGLPTVCKGITRYTSPVPVVVGDYWSDARCAEVESLVVSKGQLALADCLTNQAIGQNTFDALSSHSHNVGVPATCASRAVGLLNAGDIAAGCKALAWAPDGRTPVWSYVTDAQGKKRFVPGLHARRIDEAGVCIK
;
A
#
# COMPACT_ATOMS: atom_id res chain seq x y z
N PRO A 1 20.72 -27.60 22.17
CA PRO A 1 20.62 -26.31 22.84
C PRO A 1 20.90 -25.10 21.89
N ALA A 2 21.00 -25.34 20.59
CA ALA A 2 21.33 -24.25 19.62
C ALA A 2 20.11 -23.71 18.85
N ASP A 3 18.94 -24.30 19.02
CA ASP A 3 17.74 -23.92 18.24
C ASP A 3 16.80 -22.93 18.94
N VAL A 4 17.00 -22.63 20.21
CA VAL A 4 16.15 -21.67 20.94
C VAL A 4 16.62 -20.23 20.72
N ALA A 5 17.89 -20.00 20.42
CA ALA A 5 18.46 -18.66 20.21
C ALA A 5 18.13 -18.06 18.84
N ARG A 6 17.56 -18.85 17.90
CA ARG A 6 17.25 -18.37 16.53
C ARG A 6 15.87 -17.74 16.39
N LEU A 7 15.01 -17.87 17.40
CA LEU A 7 13.64 -17.28 17.42
C LEU A 7 13.57 -15.91 18.11
N GLU A 8 14.65 -15.43 18.70
CA GLU A 8 14.68 -14.14 19.41
C GLU A 8 15.02 -12.95 18.50
N GLY A 9 15.32 -13.15 17.22
CA GLY A 9 15.67 -12.10 16.26
C GLY A 9 14.52 -11.42 15.54
N GLU A 10 13.28 -11.93 15.65
CA GLU A 10 12.09 -11.38 15.00
C GLU A 10 11.08 -10.75 16.00
N GLY A 11 11.61 -10.15 17.03
CA GLY A 11 10.83 -9.55 18.11
C GLY A 11 10.18 -8.21 17.72
N MET A 12 9.15 -8.24 16.90
CA MET A 12 8.16 -7.15 16.94
C MET A 12 7.62 -7.08 18.37
N ASN A 13 7.84 -5.92 19.02
CA ASN A 13 7.47 -5.71 20.42
C ASN A 13 6.00 -6.14 20.63
N LEU A 14 5.73 -7.02 21.59
CA LEU A 14 4.39 -7.56 21.88
C LEU A 14 3.32 -6.45 22.05
N ARG A 15 3.71 -5.27 22.55
CA ARG A 15 2.85 -4.08 22.64
C ARG A 15 2.47 -3.55 21.26
N HIS A 16 3.34 -3.62 20.26
CA HIS A 16 3.06 -3.28 18.86
C HIS A 16 2.04 -4.23 18.26
N LYS A 17 2.20 -5.52 18.50
CA LYS A 17 1.26 -6.57 18.03
C LYS A 17 -0.14 -6.40 18.60
N ILE A 18 -0.27 -5.92 19.84
CA ILE A 18 -1.57 -5.71 20.50
C ILE A 18 -2.27 -4.47 19.94
N ALA A 19 -1.55 -3.37 19.69
CA ALA A 19 -2.13 -2.16 19.10
C ALA A 19 -2.59 -2.37 17.65
N ILE A 20 -1.81 -3.11 16.84
CA ILE A 20 -2.14 -3.50 15.48
C ILE A 20 -3.27 -4.54 15.46
N GLY A 21 -3.39 -5.38 16.47
CA GLY A 21 -4.48 -6.35 16.61
C GLY A 21 -5.88 -5.74 16.71
N ALA A 22 -6.00 -4.43 16.93
CA ALA A 22 -7.26 -3.68 16.86
C ALA A 22 -7.61 -3.22 15.43
N LEU A 23 -6.65 -3.25 14.48
CA LEU A 23 -6.88 -2.85 13.10
C LEU A 23 -7.34 -4.06 12.26
N VAL A 24 -8.34 -3.83 11.43
CA VAL A 24 -8.88 -4.83 10.51
C VAL A 24 -8.09 -4.79 9.21
N LEU A 25 -7.48 -5.93 8.84
CA LEU A 25 -6.85 -6.08 7.52
C LEU A 25 -7.94 -6.23 6.45
N VAL A 26 -7.69 -5.67 5.27
CA VAL A 26 -8.63 -5.72 4.12
C VAL A 26 -10.04 -5.28 4.53
N SER A 27 -10.13 -4.17 5.27
CA SER A 27 -11.41 -3.62 5.72
C SER A 27 -12.34 -3.34 4.54
N THR A 28 -13.66 -3.35 4.77
CA THR A 28 -14.65 -3.03 3.73
C THR A 28 -14.46 -1.61 3.18
N SER A 29 -14.12 -0.65 4.05
CA SER A 29 -13.81 0.73 3.64
C SER A 29 -12.56 0.80 2.76
N PHE A 30 -11.52 0.08 3.11
CA PHE A 30 -10.31 -0.03 2.29
C PHE A 30 -10.59 -0.65 0.92
N THR A 31 -11.28 -1.79 0.86
CA THR A 31 -11.57 -2.47 -0.41
C THR A 31 -12.44 -1.62 -1.33
N SER A 32 -13.44 -0.93 -0.78
CA SER A 32 -14.28 0.02 -1.52
C SER A 32 -13.46 1.21 -2.05
N PHE A 33 -12.58 1.76 -1.22
CA PHE A 33 -11.71 2.86 -1.60
C PHE A 33 -10.70 2.44 -2.69
N LEU A 34 -10.05 1.29 -2.53
CA LEU A 34 -9.11 0.77 -3.49
C LEU A 34 -9.77 0.51 -4.85
N GLY A 35 -10.98 -0.08 -4.84
CA GLY A 35 -11.75 -0.35 -6.05
C GLY A 35 -12.04 0.89 -6.91
N LYS A 36 -12.15 2.08 -6.30
CA LYS A 36 -12.29 3.36 -7.00
C LYS A 36 -11.07 3.69 -7.88
N TRP A 37 -9.87 3.28 -7.45
CA TRP A 37 -8.61 3.70 -8.07
C TRP A 37 -7.95 2.64 -8.95
N GLU A 38 -8.23 1.35 -8.71
CA GLU A 38 -7.58 0.24 -9.45
C GLU A 38 -8.30 -0.15 -10.74
N GLY A 39 -9.50 0.39 -11.00
CA GLY A 39 -10.28 0.08 -12.20
C GLY A 39 -10.73 -1.38 -12.30
N THR A 40 -11.07 -1.81 -13.53
CA THR A 40 -11.42 -3.21 -13.83
C THR A 40 -10.15 -3.99 -14.12
N GLY A 41 -9.92 -5.06 -13.35
CA GLY A 41 -8.80 -5.98 -13.58
C GLY A 41 -8.96 -6.81 -14.86
N GLN A 42 -7.89 -7.46 -15.29
CA GLN A 42 -7.88 -8.42 -16.39
C GLN A 42 -7.77 -9.84 -15.86
N ASN A 43 -8.69 -10.71 -16.28
CA ASN A 43 -8.74 -12.11 -15.83
C ASN A 43 -7.79 -13.04 -16.57
N VAL A 44 -7.27 -12.61 -17.74
CA VAL A 44 -6.24 -13.35 -18.47
C VAL A 44 -4.88 -12.73 -18.14
N VAL A 45 -3.94 -13.57 -17.74
CA VAL A 45 -2.56 -13.11 -17.48
C VAL A 45 -1.96 -12.59 -18.79
N TYR A 46 -1.53 -11.35 -18.78
CA TYR A 46 -0.91 -10.69 -19.93
C TYR A 46 0.53 -10.25 -19.63
N ALA A 47 1.33 -10.11 -20.69
CA ALA A 47 2.64 -9.50 -20.58
C ALA A 47 2.47 -7.97 -20.60
N ASP A 48 2.70 -7.30 -19.47
CA ASP A 48 2.52 -5.86 -19.34
C ASP A 48 3.61 -5.11 -20.14
N PRO A 49 3.25 -4.40 -21.23
CA PRO A 49 4.23 -3.69 -22.03
C PRO A 49 4.87 -2.51 -21.29
N LEU A 50 4.19 -1.93 -20.30
CA LEU A 50 4.70 -0.84 -19.49
C LEU A 50 5.69 -1.34 -18.43
N ALA A 51 5.59 -2.63 -18.07
CA ALA A 51 6.47 -3.31 -17.12
C ALA A 51 7.42 -4.32 -17.82
N LEU A 52 7.89 -4.01 -19.02
CA LEU A 52 8.85 -4.82 -19.78
C LEU A 52 8.40 -6.28 -20.01
N GLY A 53 7.11 -6.49 -20.21
CA GLY A 53 6.54 -7.83 -20.42
C GLY A 53 6.34 -8.64 -19.14
N LEU A 54 6.33 -8.01 -17.97
CA LEU A 54 6.05 -8.68 -16.71
C LEU A 54 4.67 -9.34 -16.74
N PRO A 55 4.54 -10.66 -16.49
CA PRO A 55 3.26 -11.31 -16.35
C PRO A 55 2.41 -10.65 -15.25
N THR A 56 1.24 -10.13 -15.64
CA THR A 56 0.33 -9.36 -14.79
C THR A 56 -1.10 -9.86 -14.96
N VAL A 57 -1.88 -9.89 -13.90
CA VAL A 57 -3.28 -10.35 -13.88
C VAL A 57 -4.09 -9.60 -12.85
N CYS A 58 -5.41 -9.67 -12.92
CA CYS A 58 -6.36 -9.03 -12.03
C CYS A 58 -6.09 -7.53 -11.93
N LYS A 59 -5.98 -6.97 -10.75
CA LYS A 59 -5.66 -5.56 -10.52
C LYS A 59 -4.16 -5.35 -10.25
N GLY A 60 -3.30 -5.79 -11.18
CA GLY A 60 -1.86 -5.58 -11.07
C GLY A 60 -1.12 -6.64 -10.26
N ILE A 61 -1.69 -7.83 -10.07
CA ILE A 61 -0.97 -8.96 -9.48
C ILE A 61 0.11 -9.45 -10.44
N THR A 62 1.34 -9.52 -9.97
CA THR A 62 2.51 -9.97 -10.73
C THR A 62 3.16 -11.17 -10.06
N ARG A 63 4.11 -11.81 -10.75
CA ARG A 63 4.91 -12.91 -10.16
C ARG A 63 5.70 -12.51 -8.90
N TYR A 64 5.92 -11.21 -8.68
CA TYR A 64 6.67 -10.73 -7.50
C TYR A 64 5.76 -10.51 -6.28
N THR A 65 4.46 -10.31 -6.51
CA THR A 65 3.49 -10.06 -5.44
C THR A 65 2.65 -11.30 -5.13
N SER A 66 2.38 -12.12 -6.14
CA SER A 66 1.55 -13.32 -6.03
C SER A 66 2.23 -14.43 -5.22
N PRO A 67 1.50 -15.11 -4.31
CA PRO A 67 1.95 -16.34 -3.67
C PRO A 67 1.88 -17.56 -4.59
N VAL A 68 1.26 -17.44 -5.76
CA VAL A 68 1.08 -18.51 -6.75
C VAL A 68 1.66 -18.10 -8.11
N PRO A 69 2.04 -19.05 -8.99
CA PRO A 69 2.58 -18.74 -10.30
C PRO A 69 1.63 -17.85 -11.13
N VAL A 70 2.20 -16.87 -11.82
CA VAL A 70 1.50 -15.98 -12.78
C VAL A 70 2.10 -16.25 -14.16
N VAL A 71 1.36 -17.00 -15.00
CA VAL A 71 1.84 -17.49 -16.31
C VAL A 71 1.01 -16.84 -17.41
N VAL A 72 1.67 -16.20 -18.38
CA VAL A 72 0.98 -15.53 -19.50
C VAL A 72 0.06 -16.50 -20.24
N GLY A 73 -1.18 -16.08 -20.44
CA GLY A 73 -2.23 -16.88 -21.09
C GLY A 73 -3.14 -17.62 -20.12
N ASP A 74 -2.77 -17.77 -18.84
CA ASP A 74 -3.66 -18.39 -17.86
C ASP A 74 -4.90 -17.49 -17.60
N TYR A 75 -6.05 -18.16 -17.39
CA TYR A 75 -7.28 -17.48 -16.97
C TYR A 75 -7.47 -17.62 -15.45
N TRP A 76 -7.70 -16.50 -14.77
CA TRP A 76 -8.07 -16.44 -13.36
C TRP A 76 -9.52 -15.97 -13.22
N SER A 77 -10.34 -16.76 -12.53
CA SER A 77 -11.71 -16.33 -12.21
C SER A 77 -11.72 -15.12 -11.27
N ASP A 78 -12.83 -14.38 -11.23
CA ASP A 78 -13.00 -13.26 -10.30
C ASP A 78 -12.78 -13.69 -8.84
N ALA A 79 -13.26 -14.89 -8.49
CA ALA A 79 -13.06 -15.45 -7.16
C ALA A 79 -11.56 -15.68 -6.85
N ARG A 80 -10.79 -16.21 -7.80
CA ARG A 80 -9.34 -16.38 -7.66
C ARG A 80 -8.62 -15.04 -7.58
N CYS A 81 -9.02 -14.09 -8.41
CA CYS A 81 -8.48 -12.72 -8.33
C CYS A 81 -8.70 -12.11 -6.94
N ALA A 82 -9.94 -12.16 -6.43
CA ALA A 82 -10.28 -11.61 -5.13
C ALA A 82 -9.51 -12.29 -3.97
N GLU A 83 -9.36 -13.62 -4.01
CA GLU A 83 -8.59 -14.37 -3.03
C GLU A 83 -7.11 -13.93 -3.02
N VAL A 84 -6.46 -13.92 -4.17
CA VAL A 84 -5.03 -13.58 -4.27
C VAL A 84 -4.80 -12.10 -3.99
N GLU A 85 -5.67 -11.19 -4.47
CA GLU A 85 -5.64 -9.77 -4.12
C GLU A 85 -5.70 -9.57 -2.60
N SER A 86 -6.61 -10.27 -1.92
CA SER A 86 -6.72 -10.20 -0.45
C SER A 86 -5.44 -10.64 0.26
N LEU A 87 -4.80 -11.72 -0.20
CA LEU A 87 -3.53 -12.19 0.36
C LEU A 87 -2.38 -11.20 0.12
N VAL A 88 -2.29 -10.64 -1.09
CA VAL A 88 -1.25 -9.65 -1.44
C VAL A 88 -1.42 -8.38 -0.61
N VAL A 89 -2.66 -7.89 -0.50
CA VAL A 89 -2.99 -6.70 0.31
C VAL A 89 -2.69 -6.95 1.78
N SER A 90 -3.15 -8.07 2.35
CA SER A 90 -2.91 -8.40 3.76
C SER A 90 -1.42 -8.47 4.09
N LYS A 91 -0.62 -9.09 3.21
CA LYS A 91 0.83 -9.13 3.37
C LYS A 91 1.45 -7.72 3.35
N GLY A 92 1.00 -6.86 2.43
CA GLY A 92 1.43 -5.46 2.36
C GLY A 92 1.04 -4.67 3.60
N GLN A 93 -0.18 -4.87 4.11
CA GLN A 93 -0.67 -4.21 5.32
C GLN A 93 0.08 -4.65 6.59
N LEU A 94 0.44 -5.93 6.71
CA LEU A 94 1.27 -6.42 7.80
C LEU A 94 2.65 -5.78 7.77
N ALA A 95 3.30 -5.75 6.59
CA ALA A 95 4.60 -5.10 6.43
C ALA A 95 4.53 -3.57 6.66
N LEU A 96 3.43 -2.92 6.30
CA LEU A 96 3.19 -1.51 6.61
C LEU A 96 3.07 -1.29 8.11
N ALA A 97 2.33 -2.15 8.79
CA ALA A 97 2.13 -2.08 10.24
C ALA A 97 3.44 -2.12 11.03
N ASP A 98 4.46 -2.82 10.53
CA ASP A 98 5.78 -2.91 11.18
C ASP A 98 6.49 -1.54 11.30
N CYS A 99 6.19 -0.59 10.44
CA CYS A 99 6.77 0.76 10.51
C CYS A 99 5.89 1.79 11.23
N LEU A 100 4.69 1.41 11.68
CA LEU A 100 3.78 2.29 12.42
C LEU A 100 3.99 2.10 13.92
N THR A 101 4.56 3.11 14.57
CA THR A 101 4.93 3.05 16.00
C THR A 101 3.93 3.74 16.93
N ASN A 102 3.06 4.60 16.38
CA ASN A 102 2.06 5.31 17.15
C ASN A 102 0.79 4.46 17.30
N GLN A 103 0.45 4.13 18.54
CA GLN A 103 -0.74 3.33 18.89
C GLN A 103 -2.08 4.08 18.71
N ALA A 104 -2.05 5.40 18.50
CA ALA A 104 -3.25 6.20 18.25
C ALA A 104 -3.66 6.21 16.76
N ILE A 105 -2.96 5.48 15.88
CA ILE A 105 -3.34 5.33 14.48
C ILE A 105 -4.64 4.53 14.40
N GLY A 106 -5.70 5.18 13.93
CA GLY A 106 -7.02 4.56 13.73
C GLY A 106 -7.14 3.84 12.39
N GLN A 107 -8.26 3.12 12.21
CA GLN A 107 -8.54 2.32 11.00
C GLN A 107 -8.49 3.18 9.73
N ASN A 108 -9.08 4.36 9.71
CA ASN A 108 -9.10 5.23 8.53
C ASN A 108 -7.69 5.67 8.11
N THR A 109 -6.84 6.02 9.08
CA THR A 109 -5.43 6.37 8.83
C THR A 109 -4.68 5.16 8.27
N PHE A 110 -4.89 3.97 8.83
CA PHE A 110 -4.29 2.73 8.36
C PHE A 110 -4.75 2.36 6.94
N ASP A 111 -6.05 2.49 6.65
CA ASP A 111 -6.62 2.22 5.32
C ASP A 111 -6.05 3.18 4.25
N ALA A 112 -5.92 4.47 4.59
CA ALA A 112 -5.31 5.45 3.71
C ALA A 112 -3.83 5.15 3.42
N LEU A 113 -3.06 4.80 4.44
CA LEU A 113 -1.66 4.37 4.29
C LEU A 113 -1.55 3.06 3.51
N SER A 114 -2.51 2.14 3.69
CA SER A 114 -2.60 0.89 2.93
C SER A 114 -2.81 1.16 1.44
N SER A 115 -3.71 2.10 1.08
CA SER A 115 -3.89 2.52 -0.32
C SER A 115 -2.64 3.19 -0.88
N HIS A 116 -2.00 4.06 -0.09
CA HIS A 116 -0.75 4.70 -0.49
C HIS A 116 0.34 3.66 -0.74
N SER A 117 0.53 2.72 0.18
CA SER A 117 1.55 1.67 0.07
C SER A 117 1.28 0.69 -1.07
N HIS A 118 0.02 0.42 -1.39
CA HIS A 118 -0.36 -0.39 -2.55
C HIS A 118 0.08 0.25 -3.86
N ASN A 119 0.03 1.58 -3.95
CA ASN A 119 0.41 2.32 -5.15
C ASN A 119 1.92 2.62 -5.26
N VAL A 120 2.59 3.02 -4.17
CA VAL A 120 3.99 3.47 -4.20
C VAL A 120 4.97 2.48 -3.56
N GLY A 121 4.45 1.41 -2.98
CA GLY A 121 5.21 0.40 -2.25
C GLY A 121 5.36 0.69 -0.76
N VAL A 122 5.38 -0.38 0.04
CA VAL A 122 5.54 -0.31 1.51
C VAL A 122 6.83 0.42 1.93
N PRO A 123 8.02 0.11 1.37
CA PRO A 123 9.24 0.79 1.79
C PRO A 123 9.20 2.31 1.60
N ALA A 124 8.65 2.76 0.45
CA ALA A 124 8.54 4.19 0.15
C ALA A 124 7.53 4.88 1.09
N THR A 125 6.42 4.21 1.41
CA THR A 125 5.42 4.70 2.37
C THR A 125 6.02 4.81 3.76
N CYS A 126 6.70 3.77 4.25
CA CYS A 126 7.34 3.76 5.57
C CYS A 126 8.40 4.86 5.72
N ALA A 127 9.17 5.14 4.67
CA ALA A 127 10.17 6.20 4.65
C ALA A 127 9.57 7.61 4.42
N SER A 128 8.26 7.72 4.24
CA SER A 128 7.62 8.99 3.92
C SER A 128 7.57 9.95 5.11
N ARG A 129 7.53 11.25 4.80
CA ARG A 129 7.24 12.28 5.81
C ARG A 129 5.90 12.07 6.50
N ALA A 130 4.91 11.52 5.78
CA ALA A 130 3.60 11.23 6.34
C ALA A 130 3.71 10.25 7.51
N VAL A 131 4.37 9.11 7.32
CA VAL A 131 4.58 8.11 8.39
C VAL A 131 5.41 8.68 9.53
N GLY A 132 6.45 9.48 9.25
CA GLY A 132 7.24 10.14 10.30
C GLY A 132 6.38 11.03 11.21
N LEU A 133 5.48 11.85 10.65
CA LEU A 133 4.56 12.71 11.41
C LEU A 133 3.52 11.90 12.17
N LEU A 134 2.93 10.88 11.55
CA LEU A 134 1.97 10.00 12.20
C LEU A 134 2.57 9.27 13.40
N ASN A 135 3.80 8.78 13.27
CA ASN A 135 4.52 8.14 14.36
C ASN A 135 4.89 9.12 15.48
N ALA A 136 5.11 10.40 15.16
CA ALA A 136 5.31 11.46 16.15
C ALA A 136 4.00 11.91 16.84
N GLY A 137 2.84 11.39 16.43
CA GLY A 137 1.53 11.72 17.00
C GLY A 137 0.81 12.88 16.32
N ASP A 138 1.41 13.51 15.30
CA ASP A 138 0.75 14.57 14.54
C ASP A 138 -0.06 13.97 13.38
N ILE A 139 -1.25 13.48 13.73
CA ILE A 139 -2.15 12.80 12.76
C ILE A 139 -2.57 13.76 11.64
N ALA A 140 -2.93 15.00 11.98
CA ALA A 140 -3.41 15.96 10.99
C ALA A 140 -2.33 16.32 9.95
N ALA A 141 -1.12 16.63 10.40
CA ALA A 141 -0.01 16.92 9.50
C ALA A 141 0.45 15.67 8.73
N GLY A 142 0.42 14.49 9.34
CA GLY A 142 0.74 13.23 8.71
C GLY A 142 -0.21 12.90 7.56
N CYS A 143 -1.52 13.01 7.79
CA CYS A 143 -2.54 12.81 6.75
C CYS A 143 -2.38 13.82 5.60
N LYS A 144 -2.17 15.11 5.92
CA LYS A 144 -1.92 16.14 4.91
C LYS A 144 -0.67 15.85 4.08
N ALA A 145 0.36 15.26 4.69
CA ALA A 145 1.63 14.93 4.05
C ALA A 145 1.54 13.79 3.01
N LEU A 146 0.42 13.07 2.93
CA LEU A 146 0.16 12.11 1.85
C LEU A 146 -0.01 12.82 0.49
N ALA A 147 -0.54 14.05 0.48
CA ALA A 147 -0.84 14.79 -0.73
C ALA A 147 0.08 16.00 -0.96
N TRP A 148 0.61 16.60 0.13
CA TRP A 148 1.26 17.90 0.08
C TRP A 148 2.64 17.92 0.75
N ALA A 149 3.56 18.67 0.15
CA ALA A 149 4.84 19.02 0.74
C ALA A 149 4.66 19.93 1.98
N PRO A 150 5.73 20.24 2.74
CA PRO A 150 5.65 21.11 3.92
C PRO A 150 5.05 22.50 3.66
N ASP A 151 5.19 23.02 2.44
CA ASP A 151 4.61 24.30 2.00
C ASP A 151 3.07 24.27 1.89
N GLY A 152 2.48 23.08 1.96
CA GLY A 152 1.03 22.85 1.86
C GLY A 152 0.44 23.11 0.47
N ARG A 153 1.26 23.29 -0.56
CA ARG A 153 0.87 23.64 -1.93
C ARG A 153 1.48 22.74 -2.99
N THR A 154 2.70 22.30 -2.80
CA THR A 154 3.41 21.43 -3.76
C THR A 154 2.89 20.01 -3.63
N PRO A 155 2.32 19.40 -4.72
CA PRO A 155 1.89 18.02 -4.72
C PRO A 155 3.07 17.06 -4.48
N VAL A 156 2.84 16.00 -3.70
CA VAL A 156 3.79 14.89 -3.52
C VAL A 156 3.19 13.59 -4.03
N TRP A 157 4.03 12.61 -4.34
CA TRP A 157 3.62 11.27 -4.84
C TRP A 157 2.70 11.32 -6.07
N SER A 158 2.81 12.41 -6.85
CA SER A 158 1.93 12.74 -7.97
C SER A 158 2.69 12.86 -9.29
N TYR A 159 3.90 12.32 -9.35
CA TYR A 159 4.77 12.40 -10.51
C TYR A 159 5.22 11.03 -10.96
N VAL A 160 5.36 10.87 -12.27
CA VAL A 160 6.07 9.73 -12.89
C VAL A 160 7.35 10.23 -13.53
N THR A 161 8.37 9.38 -13.58
CA THR A 161 9.62 9.68 -14.29
C THR A 161 9.55 9.03 -15.66
N ASP A 162 9.66 9.81 -16.73
CA ASP A 162 9.67 9.29 -18.10
C ASP A 162 11.02 8.63 -18.46
N ALA A 163 11.08 8.04 -19.63
CA ALA A 163 12.28 7.34 -20.13
C ALA A 163 13.52 8.25 -20.26
N GLN A 164 13.32 9.58 -20.28
CA GLN A 164 14.37 10.59 -20.32
C GLN A 164 14.75 11.10 -18.92
N GLY A 165 14.20 10.50 -17.86
CA GLY A 165 14.47 10.89 -16.47
C GLY A 165 13.72 12.14 -16.01
N LYS A 166 12.81 12.70 -16.83
CA LYS A 166 12.05 13.90 -16.50
C LYS A 166 10.80 13.56 -15.70
N LYS A 167 10.60 14.27 -14.59
CA LYS A 167 9.37 14.14 -13.78
C LYS A 167 8.19 14.82 -14.47
N ARG A 168 7.10 14.09 -14.62
CA ARG A 168 5.82 14.58 -15.14
C ARG A 168 4.75 14.49 -14.06
N PHE A 169 4.03 15.58 -13.85
CA PHE A 169 2.87 15.61 -12.97
C PHE A 169 1.72 14.81 -13.57
N VAL A 170 1.07 13.98 -12.75
CA VAL A 170 -0.08 13.15 -13.13
C VAL A 170 -1.27 13.55 -12.26
N PRO A 171 -2.26 14.26 -12.81
CA PRO A 171 -3.43 14.76 -12.05
C PRO A 171 -4.19 13.62 -11.34
N GLY A 172 -4.34 12.46 -11.96
CA GLY A 172 -5.01 11.29 -11.37
C GLY A 172 -4.31 10.78 -10.11
N LEU A 173 -2.97 10.72 -10.12
CA LEU A 173 -2.21 10.36 -8.91
C LEU A 173 -2.41 11.40 -7.80
N HIS A 174 -2.44 12.68 -8.14
CA HIS A 174 -2.67 13.72 -7.13
C HIS A 174 -4.09 13.66 -6.56
N ALA A 175 -5.10 13.42 -7.39
CA ALA A 175 -6.47 13.21 -6.92
C ALA A 175 -6.56 12.03 -5.94
N ARG A 176 -5.88 10.92 -6.23
CA ARG A 176 -5.78 9.77 -5.31
C ARG A 176 -5.12 10.18 -3.98
N ARG A 177 -4.03 10.96 -4.01
CA ARG A 177 -3.36 11.45 -2.78
C ARG A 177 -4.27 12.34 -1.92
N ILE A 178 -5.06 13.21 -2.57
CA ILE A 178 -6.06 14.05 -1.87
C ILE A 178 -7.14 13.19 -1.22
N ASP A 179 -7.66 12.19 -1.93
CA ASP A 179 -8.65 11.27 -1.37
C ASP A 179 -8.10 10.46 -0.20
N GLU A 180 -6.86 9.96 -0.31
CA GLU A 180 -6.18 9.25 0.78
C GLU A 180 -6.00 10.16 2.01
N ALA A 181 -5.56 11.39 1.83
CA ALA A 181 -5.48 12.37 2.91
C ALA A 181 -6.85 12.65 3.57
N GLY A 182 -7.92 12.72 2.76
CA GLY A 182 -9.29 12.91 3.21
C GLY A 182 -9.86 11.71 3.98
N VAL A 183 -9.48 10.47 3.63
CA VAL A 183 -9.84 9.27 4.41
C VAL A 183 -9.04 9.23 5.72
N CYS A 184 -7.75 9.52 5.64
CA CYS A 184 -6.81 9.45 6.75
C CYS A 184 -7.24 10.26 7.98
N ILE A 185 -7.83 11.44 7.77
CA ILE A 185 -8.17 12.39 8.84
C ILE A 185 -9.53 12.14 9.49
N LYS A 186 -10.36 11.26 8.95
CA LYS A 186 -11.67 10.91 9.52
C LYS A 186 -11.56 10.00 10.73
#